data_4d5a5d277145c8a49ec777ea83b1c007
#
_entry.id   4d5a5d277145c8a49ec777ea83b1c007
#
_cell.length_a   1.000
_cell.length_b   1.000
_cell.length_c   1.000
_cell.angle_alpha   90.00
_cell.angle_beta   90.00
_cell.angle_gamma   90.00
#
_symmetry.space_group_name_H-M   'P 1'
#
loop_
_entity.id
_entity.type
_entity.pdbx_description
1 polymer ?
#
loop_
_entity_poly.entity_id
_entity_poly.type
_entity_poly.pdbx_seq_one_letter_code
_entity_poly.pdbx_strand_id
1 'polypeptide(L)'
;VFENSVFIKNTLLYCSIAAFIDIVLAFFISYIVLRTKIIGRQLLDYVAMSALAIPGLVLGIGYLRTFYSFNLPWNDKPLASWWFMIVIILAVRRLPYALRACNAVLMQISKYLEESAESLGAQKTTIFRKILIPLMMGGLLAGFITSFSTATVELSATIMLVSTESDAPLAYAIYSYMQTAAGR
;
A
#
# COMPACT_ATOMS: atom_id res chain seq x y z
N VAL A 1 29.06 -2.53 9.72
CA VAL A 1 27.93 -3.39 10.16
C VAL A 1 26.75 -2.55 10.64
N PHE A 2 26.98 -1.41 11.31
CA PHE A 2 25.89 -0.56 11.84
C PHE A 2 25.17 0.28 10.78
N GLU A 3 25.83 0.68 9.70
CA GLU A 3 25.19 1.44 8.60
C GLU A 3 24.08 0.63 7.91
N ASN A 4 24.26 -0.68 7.76
CA ASN A 4 23.25 -1.54 7.15
C ASN A 4 21.95 -1.68 7.98
N SER A 5 22.00 -1.41 9.30
CA SER A 5 20.82 -1.50 10.18
C SER A 5 19.76 -0.43 9.85
N VAL A 6 20.17 0.74 9.36
CA VAL A 6 19.26 1.83 8.98
C VAL A 6 18.40 1.42 7.79
N PHE A 7 19.01 0.85 6.74
CA PHE A 7 18.30 0.40 5.55
C PHE A 7 17.27 -0.70 5.84
N ILE A 8 17.64 -1.65 6.72
CA ILE A 8 16.72 -2.72 7.16
C ILE A 8 15.55 -2.12 7.94
N LYS A 9 15.84 -1.22 8.90
CA LYS A 9 14.81 -0.54 9.69
C LYS A 9 13.86 0.26 8.81
N ASN A 10 14.39 1.04 7.86
CA ASN A 10 13.58 1.82 6.93
C ASN A 10 12.67 0.90 6.08
N THR A 11 13.22 -0.20 5.55
CA THR A 11 12.43 -1.17 4.78
C THR A 11 11.29 -1.74 5.61
N LEU A 12 11.59 -2.23 6.82
CA LEU A 12 10.56 -2.79 7.70
C LEU A 12 9.50 -1.75 8.05
N LEU A 13 9.90 -0.51 8.36
CA LEU A 13 8.98 0.56 8.73
C LEU A 13 8.10 0.97 7.53
N TYR A 14 8.72 1.31 6.41
CA TYR A 14 7.99 1.83 5.24
C TYR A 14 7.05 0.78 4.63
N CYS A 15 7.54 -0.46 4.49
CA CYS A 15 6.72 -1.54 3.93
C CYS A 15 5.60 -1.96 4.89
N SER A 16 5.82 -1.92 6.21
CA SER A 16 4.76 -2.22 7.18
C SER A 16 3.66 -1.16 7.17
N ILE A 17 4.03 0.12 7.13
CA ILE A 17 3.06 1.22 7.06
C ILE A 17 2.30 1.15 5.73
N ALA A 18 3.00 0.96 4.61
CA ALA A 18 2.37 0.84 3.29
C ALA A 18 1.39 -0.34 3.25
N ALA A 19 1.81 -1.53 3.69
CA ALA A 19 0.94 -2.71 3.73
C ALA A 19 -0.26 -2.54 4.66
N PHE A 20 -0.11 -1.83 5.77
CA PHE A 20 -1.24 -1.51 6.65
C PHE A 20 -2.25 -0.57 5.97
N ILE A 21 -1.76 0.48 5.30
CA ILE A 21 -2.60 1.39 4.49
C ILE A 21 -3.33 0.58 3.41
N ASP A 22 -2.63 -0.31 2.72
CA ASP A 22 -3.20 -1.15 1.66
C ASP A 22 -4.35 -2.01 2.18
N ILE A 23 -4.18 -2.66 3.33
CA ILE A 23 -5.23 -3.51 3.93
C ILE A 23 -6.46 -2.70 4.30
N VAL A 24 -6.28 -1.53 4.90
CA VAL A 24 -7.39 -0.65 5.27
C VAL A 24 -8.15 -0.20 4.01
N LEU A 25 -7.44 0.28 2.99
CA LEU A 25 -8.06 0.71 1.73
C LEU A 25 -8.70 -0.47 1.00
N ALA A 26 -8.02 -1.61 0.91
CA ALA A 26 -8.52 -2.81 0.25
C ALA A 26 -9.81 -3.33 0.89
N PHE A 27 -9.89 -3.32 2.23
CA PHE A 27 -11.10 -3.70 2.95
C PHE A 27 -12.29 -2.84 2.56
N PHE A 28 -12.14 -1.50 2.60
CA PHE A 28 -13.23 -0.59 2.25
C PHE A 28 -13.58 -0.64 0.76
N ILE A 29 -12.60 -0.68 -0.13
CA ILE A 29 -12.83 -0.80 -1.58
C ILE A 29 -13.56 -2.10 -1.89
N SER A 30 -13.10 -3.23 -1.36
CA SER A 30 -13.75 -4.53 -1.52
C SER A 30 -15.19 -4.51 -1.05
N TYR A 31 -15.45 -3.94 0.13
CA TYR A 31 -16.80 -3.82 0.66
C TYR A 31 -17.70 -2.96 -0.25
N ILE A 32 -17.22 -1.79 -0.68
CA ILE A 32 -17.99 -0.91 -1.57
C ILE A 32 -18.30 -1.62 -2.89
N VAL A 33 -17.31 -2.26 -3.49
CA VAL A 33 -17.43 -2.92 -4.80
C VAL A 33 -18.37 -4.13 -4.73
N LEU A 34 -18.23 -4.99 -3.70
CA LEU A 34 -18.93 -6.28 -3.65
C LEU A 34 -20.25 -6.22 -2.87
N ARG A 35 -20.42 -5.32 -1.92
CA ARG A 35 -21.57 -5.27 -1.00
C ARG A 35 -22.52 -4.13 -1.24
N THR A 36 -22.09 -3.04 -1.90
CA THR A 36 -22.97 -1.88 -2.15
C THR A 36 -23.47 -1.84 -3.59
N LYS A 37 -24.48 -1.02 -3.84
CA LYS A 37 -25.03 -0.76 -5.19
C LYS A 37 -24.70 0.66 -5.67
N ILE A 38 -23.65 1.28 -5.14
CA ILE A 38 -23.25 2.65 -5.49
C ILE A 38 -22.87 2.70 -6.98
N ILE A 39 -23.38 3.69 -7.69
CA ILE A 39 -23.05 3.91 -9.11
C ILE A 39 -21.55 4.26 -9.21
N GLY A 40 -20.86 3.62 -10.12
CA GLY A 40 -19.41 3.85 -10.31
C GLY A 40 -18.50 3.05 -9.37
N ARG A 41 -19.03 2.18 -8.50
CA ARG A 41 -18.21 1.36 -7.57
C ARG A 41 -17.10 0.56 -8.27
N GLN A 42 -17.35 0.09 -9.50
CA GLN A 42 -16.36 -0.64 -10.28
C GLN A 42 -15.16 0.24 -10.70
N LEU A 43 -15.36 1.56 -10.80
CA LEU A 43 -14.29 2.49 -11.11
C LEU A 43 -13.21 2.48 -10.00
N LEU A 44 -13.62 2.29 -8.74
CA LEU A 44 -12.67 2.16 -7.62
C LEU A 44 -11.75 0.94 -7.81
N ASP A 45 -12.32 -0.18 -8.23
CA ASP A 45 -11.54 -1.39 -8.52
C ASP A 45 -10.59 -1.18 -9.70
N TYR A 46 -11.06 -0.58 -10.79
CA TYR A 46 -10.24 -0.29 -11.97
C TYR A 46 -9.11 0.69 -11.65
N VAL A 47 -9.40 1.75 -10.90
CA VAL A 47 -8.38 2.73 -10.50
C VAL A 47 -7.34 2.08 -9.58
N ALA A 48 -7.76 1.30 -8.60
CA ALA A 48 -6.83 0.58 -7.73
C ALA A 48 -5.96 -0.40 -8.53
N MET A 49 -6.53 -1.13 -9.49
CA MET A 49 -5.79 -2.08 -10.34
C MET A 49 -4.87 -1.41 -11.36
N SER A 50 -5.17 -0.19 -11.80
CA SER A 50 -4.37 0.54 -12.79
C SER A 50 -2.91 0.78 -12.35
N ALA A 51 -2.66 0.79 -11.06
CA ALA A 51 -1.31 0.95 -10.51
C ALA A 51 -0.33 -0.16 -10.95
N LEU A 52 -0.82 -1.36 -11.28
CA LEU A 52 0.01 -2.44 -11.84
C LEU A 52 0.39 -2.22 -13.31
N ALA A 53 -0.44 -1.52 -14.06
CA ALA A 53 -0.20 -1.26 -15.49
C ALA A 53 0.88 -0.20 -15.72
N ILE A 54 1.13 0.66 -14.73
CA ILE A 54 2.09 1.75 -14.86
C ILE A 54 3.48 1.26 -14.41
N PRO A 55 4.53 1.37 -15.26
CA PRO A 55 5.89 1.06 -14.86
C PRO A 55 6.32 1.85 -13.63
N GLY A 56 6.99 1.19 -12.65
CA GLY A 56 7.37 1.81 -11.39
C GLY A 56 8.21 3.07 -11.55
N LEU A 57 9.15 3.05 -12.48
CA LEU A 57 10.00 4.19 -12.77
C LEU A 57 9.20 5.41 -13.25
N VAL A 58 8.18 5.18 -14.08
CA VAL A 58 7.29 6.24 -14.59
C VAL A 58 6.49 6.86 -13.44
N LEU A 59 5.97 6.03 -12.54
CA LEU A 59 5.32 6.51 -11.31
C LEU A 59 6.29 7.32 -10.43
N GLY A 60 7.50 6.81 -10.19
CA GLY A 60 8.52 7.50 -9.40
C GLY A 60 8.86 8.88 -9.96
N ILE A 61 9.09 8.98 -11.27
CA ILE A 61 9.34 10.26 -11.95
C ILE A 61 8.11 11.18 -11.85
N GLY A 62 6.91 10.64 -12.03
CA GLY A 62 5.66 11.39 -11.90
C GLY A 62 5.50 12.00 -10.50
N TYR A 63 5.73 11.22 -9.46
CA TYR A 63 5.70 11.69 -8.06
C TYR A 63 6.78 12.74 -7.80
N LEU A 64 8.02 12.47 -8.20
CA LEU A 64 9.11 13.43 -8.05
C LEU A 64 8.76 14.76 -8.71
N ARG A 65 8.34 14.73 -9.96
CA ARG A 65 8.05 15.95 -10.73
C ARG A 65 6.85 16.72 -10.19
N THR A 66 5.80 16.02 -9.77
CA THR A 66 4.58 16.62 -9.24
C THR A 66 4.81 17.27 -7.88
N PHE A 67 5.52 16.60 -6.98
CA PHE A 67 5.67 17.03 -5.60
C PHE A 67 6.98 17.75 -5.31
N TYR A 68 7.86 17.94 -6.31
CA TYR A 68 9.10 18.68 -6.15
C TYR A 68 8.86 20.18 -5.91
N SER A 69 7.83 20.75 -6.53
CA SER A 69 7.48 22.17 -6.40
C SER A 69 6.62 22.49 -5.17
N PHE A 70 6.20 21.49 -4.42
CA PHE A 70 5.39 21.66 -3.21
C PHE A 70 6.27 21.55 -1.97
N ASN A 71 6.29 22.59 -1.15
CA ASN A 71 6.97 22.62 0.14
C ASN A 71 5.92 22.62 1.26
N LEU A 72 6.26 22.03 2.41
CA LEU A 72 5.43 22.16 3.60
C LEU A 72 5.58 23.59 4.19
N PRO A 73 4.51 24.18 4.76
CA PRO A 73 4.55 25.56 5.26
C PRO A 73 5.62 25.85 6.30
N TRP A 74 6.15 24.82 6.94
CA TRP A 74 7.15 24.89 8.02
C TRP A 74 8.54 24.37 7.60
N ASN A 75 8.72 23.98 6.34
CA ASN A 75 9.99 23.44 5.87
C ASN A 75 10.19 23.69 4.38
N ASP A 76 11.36 24.19 4.00
CA ASP A 76 11.73 24.50 2.62
C ASP A 76 12.08 23.27 1.78
N LYS A 77 12.11 22.07 2.38
CA LYS A 77 12.38 20.84 1.62
C LYS A 77 11.18 20.47 0.74
N PRO A 78 11.42 20.12 -0.54
CA PRO A 78 10.39 19.62 -1.43
C PRO A 78 9.64 18.43 -0.82
N LEU A 79 8.33 18.38 -1.01
CA LEU A 79 7.47 17.30 -0.50
C LEU A 79 7.95 15.93 -1.00
N ALA A 80 8.42 15.87 -2.25
CA ALA A 80 8.98 14.66 -2.85
C ALA A 80 10.17 14.06 -2.09
N SER A 81 10.92 14.88 -1.32
CA SER A 81 12.12 14.47 -0.59
C SER A 81 11.83 13.86 0.79
N TRP A 82 10.57 13.74 1.17
CA TRP A 82 10.19 13.21 2.46
C TRP A 82 10.01 11.69 2.42
N TRP A 83 10.47 11.01 3.46
CA TRP A 83 10.39 9.56 3.60
C TRP A 83 8.96 8.99 3.42
N PHE A 84 7.92 9.72 3.85
CA PHE A 84 6.53 9.26 3.73
C PHE A 84 6.06 9.21 2.27
N MET A 85 6.70 9.94 1.33
CA MET A 85 6.40 9.81 -0.09
C MET A 85 6.81 8.44 -0.63
N ILE A 86 7.87 7.85 -0.07
CA ILE A 86 8.26 6.47 -0.35
C ILE A 86 7.16 5.51 0.13
N VAL A 87 6.59 5.75 1.31
CA VAL A 87 5.48 4.93 1.83
C VAL A 87 4.25 5.04 0.92
N ILE A 88 3.90 6.25 0.49
CA ILE A 88 2.73 6.46 -0.39
C ILE A 88 2.90 5.74 -1.72
N ILE A 89 4.06 5.85 -2.36
CA ILE A 89 4.27 5.19 -3.65
C ILE A 89 4.29 3.67 -3.51
N LEU A 90 4.83 3.13 -2.41
CA LEU A 90 4.77 1.71 -2.09
C LEU A 90 3.32 1.24 -1.92
N ALA A 91 2.51 1.98 -1.14
CA ALA A 91 1.11 1.67 -0.93
C ALA A 91 0.33 1.70 -2.25
N VAL A 92 0.44 2.77 -3.04
CA VAL A 92 -0.26 2.85 -4.33
C VAL A 92 0.07 1.65 -5.24
N ARG A 93 1.32 1.23 -5.29
CA ARG A 93 1.74 0.11 -6.14
C ARG A 93 1.35 -1.26 -5.62
N ARG A 94 1.19 -1.41 -4.31
CA ARG A 94 0.91 -2.71 -3.66
C ARG A 94 -0.56 -2.90 -3.29
N LEU A 95 -1.35 -1.83 -3.30
CA LEU A 95 -2.80 -1.88 -3.09
C LEU A 95 -3.51 -2.99 -3.90
N PRO A 96 -3.21 -3.24 -5.18
CA PRO A 96 -3.86 -4.30 -5.96
C PRO A 96 -3.72 -5.69 -5.35
N TYR A 97 -2.60 -6.01 -4.72
CA TYR A 97 -2.37 -7.33 -4.09
C TYR A 97 -3.27 -7.51 -2.87
N ALA A 98 -3.30 -6.50 -1.99
CA ALA A 98 -4.20 -6.49 -0.83
C ALA A 98 -5.67 -6.54 -1.26
N LEU A 99 -6.05 -5.78 -2.29
CA LEU A 99 -7.41 -5.73 -2.80
C LEU A 99 -7.86 -7.08 -3.35
N ARG A 100 -7.02 -7.80 -4.08
CA ARG A 100 -7.34 -9.15 -4.56
C ARG A 100 -7.54 -10.15 -3.42
N ALA A 101 -6.70 -10.10 -2.40
CA ALA A 101 -6.86 -10.96 -1.23
C ALA A 101 -8.17 -10.67 -0.48
N CYS A 102 -8.49 -9.39 -0.27
CA CYS A 102 -9.75 -8.96 0.35
C CYS A 102 -10.97 -9.37 -0.47
N ASN A 103 -10.94 -9.14 -1.79
CA ASN A 103 -12.03 -9.53 -2.69
C ASN A 103 -12.28 -11.04 -2.64
N ALA A 104 -11.21 -11.86 -2.71
CA ALA A 104 -11.32 -13.31 -2.71
C ALA A 104 -12.02 -13.85 -1.45
N VAL A 105 -11.67 -13.31 -0.28
CA VAL A 105 -12.30 -13.75 0.99
C VAL A 105 -13.71 -13.19 1.13
N LEU A 106 -13.93 -11.92 0.80
CA LEU A 106 -15.25 -11.31 0.92
C LEU A 106 -16.29 -11.98 0.00
N MET A 107 -15.88 -12.46 -1.17
CA MET A 107 -16.75 -13.22 -2.08
C MET A 107 -17.18 -14.58 -1.50
N GLN A 108 -16.39 -15.17 -0.61
CA GLN A 108 -16.73 -16.45 0.05
C GLN A 108 -17.67 -16.26 1.25
N ILE A 109 -17.72 -15.07 1.83
CA ILE A 109 -18.59 -14.74 2.95
C ILE A 109 -20.02 -14.52 2.42
N SER A 110 -20.98 -15.31 2.92
CA SER A 110 -22.37 -15.16 2.52
C SER A 110 -22.94 -13.82 2.98
N LYS A 111 -23.60 -13.13 2.06
CA LYS A 111 -24.29 -11.86 2.34
C LYS A 111 -25.45 -12.02 3.33
N TYR A 112 -26.04 -13.21 3.39
CA TYR A 112 -27.10 -13.52 4.35
C TYR A 112 -26.71 -13.36 5.82
N LEU A 113 -25.42 -13.48 6.15
CA LEU A 113 -24.93 -13.23 7.51
C LEU A 113 -25.10 -11.76 7.91
N GLU A 114 -24.82 -10.86 6.99
CA GLU A 114 -25.01 -9.42 7.20
C GLU A 114 -26.50 -9.07 7.29
N GLU A 115 -27.31 -9.58 6.36
CA GLU A 115 -28.77 -9.36 6.30
C GLU A 115 -29.49 -9.95 7.52
N SER A 116 -29.09 -11.11 7.99
CA SER A 116 -29.63 -11.73 9.22
C SER A 116 -29.31 -10.90 10.45
N ALA A 117 -28.08 -10.40 10.56
CA ALA A 117 -27.70 -9.53 11.67
C ALA A 117 -28.45 -8.19 11.65
N GLU A 118 -28.66 -7.60 10.47
CA GLU A 118 -29.49 -6.39 10.32
C GLU A 118 -30.96 -6.66 10.74
N SER A 119 -31.51 -7.81 10.36
CA SER A 119 -32.88 -8.21 10.75
C SER A 119 -33.04 -8.38 12.28
N LEU A 120 -31.96 -8.73 12.98
CA LEU A 120 -31.92 -8.80 14.44
C LEU A 120 -31.62 -7.44 15.10
N GLY A 121 -31.59 -6.34 14.32
CA GLY A 121 -31.37 -4.99 14.82
C GLY A 121 -29.89 -4.60 15.02
N ALA A 122 -28.94 -5.37 14.49
CA ALA A 122 -27.54 -5.00 14.58
C ALA A 122 -27.21 -3.77 13.71
N GLN A 123 -26.53 -2.80 14.30
CA GLN A 123 -26.01 -1.65 13.57
C GLN A 123 -24.87 -2.06 12.62
N LYS A 124 -24.69 -1.34 11.51
CA LYS A 124 -23.64 -1.62 10.53
C LYS A 124 -22.23 -1.69 11.14
N THR A 125 -21.92 -0.80 12.09
CA THR A 125 -20.64 -0.83 12.82
C THR A 125 -20.43 -2.13 13.59
N THR A 126 -21.50 -2.69 14.16
CA THR A 126 -21.46 -3.98 14.88
C THR A 126 -21.22 -5.14 13.90
N ILE A 127 -21.87 -5.12 12.73
CA ILE A 127 -21.69 -6.10 11.66
C ILE A 127 -20.24 -6.07 11.16
N PHE A 128 -19.69 -4.89 10.88
CA PHE A 128 -18.29 -4.73 10.50
C PHE A 128 -17.34 -5.33 11.53
N ARG A 129 -17.48 -4.90 12.78
CA ARG A 129 -16.52 -5.22 13.85
C ARG A 129 -16.63 -6.67 14.33
N LYS A 130 -17.87 -7.21 14.43
CA LYS A 130 -18.12 -8.52 15.04
C LYS A 130 -18.29 -9.66 14.03
N ILE A 131 -18.59 -9.36 12.76
CA ILE A 131 -18.86 -10.37 11.74
C ILE A 131 -17.81 -10.27 10.62
N LEU A 132 -17.77 -9.15 9.89
CA LEU A 132 -16.96 -9.04 8.68
C LEU A 132 -15.46 -9.08 8.98
N ILE A 133 -14.96 -8.22 9.87
CA ILE A 133 -13.52 -8.17 10.18
C ILE A 133 -13.00 -9.52 10.67
N PRO A 134 -13.63 -10.21 11.65
CA PRO A 134 -13.17 -11.52 12.08
C PRO A 134 -13.19 -12.57 10.97
N LEU A 135 -14.24 -12.62 10.16
CA LEU A 135 -14.34 -13.57 9.06
C LEU A 135 -13.34 -13.27 7.92
N MET A 136 -13.00 -12.01 7.71
CA MET A 136 -12.03 -11.58 6.71
C MET A 136 -10.58 -11.65 7.21
N MET A 137 -10.33 -11.97 8.48
CA MET A 137 -8.98 -11.88 9.07
C MET A 137 -7.93 -12.67 8.28
N GLY A 138 -8.26 -13.86 7.80
CA GLY A 138 -7.36 -14.66 6.97
C GLY A 138 -6.96 -13.94 5.67
N GLY A 139 -7.92 -13.32 4.99
CA GLY A 139 -7.68 -12.53 3.78
C GLY A 139 -6.93 -11.23 4.04
N LEU A 140 -7.25 -10.56 5.14
CA LEU A 140 -6.55 -9.35 5.57
C LEU A 140 -5.07 -9.64 5.86
N LEU A 141 -4.78 -10.72 6.59
CA LEU A 141 -3.41 -11.16 6.87
C LEU A 141 -2.67 -11.58 5.60
N ALA A 142 -3.31 -12.36 4.73
CA ALA A 142 -2.71 -12.77 3.46
C ALA A 142 -2.41 -11.56 2.57
N GLY A 143 -3.34 -10.59 2.49
CA GLY A 143 -3.14 -9.34 1.77
C GLY A 143 -2.01 -8.50 2.35
N PHE A 144 -1.92 -8.39 3.68
CA PHE A 144 -0.82 -7.69 4.35
C PHE A 144 0.53 -8.32 4.02
N ILE A 145 0.65 -9.63 4.19
CA ILE A 145 1.92 -10.35 3.92
C ILE A 145 2.32 -10.19 2.46
N THR A 146 1.37 -10.31 1.53
CA THR A 146 1.66 -10.18 0.09
C THR A 146 2.08 -8.75 -0.28
N SER A 147 1.35 -7.74 0.20
CA SER A 147 1.70 -6.33 -0.01
C SER A 147 3.07 -6.02 0.60
N PHE A 148 3.29 -6.40 1.86
CA PHE A 148 4.57 -6.22 2.55
C PHE A 148 5.73 -6.89 1.79
N SER A 149 5.63 -8.18 1.50
CA SER A 149 6.72 -8.93 0.85
C SER A 149 7.08 -8.38 -0.52
N THR A 150 6.07 -7.98 -1.30
CA THR A 150 6.33 -7.37 -2.61
C THR A 150 6.85 -5.94 -2.52
N ALA A 151 6.51 -5.20 -1.47
CA ALA A 151 7.03 -3.86 -1.22
C ALA A 151 8.51 -3.88 -0.83
N THR A 152 8.98 -4.89 -0.08
CA THR A 152 10.39 -4.97 0.36
C THR A 152 11.40 -5.06 -0.78
N VAL A 153 10.99 -5.61 -1.92
CA VAL A 153 11.84 -5.74 -3.12
C VAL A 153 11.60 -4.64 -4.16
N GLU A 154 10.76 -3.65 -3.84
CA GLU A 154 10.45 -2.56 -4.78
C GLU A 154 11.59 -1.56 -4.87
N LEU A 155 12.22 -1.50 -6.02
CA LEU A 155 13.30 -0.56 -6.33
C LEU A 155 12.87 0.47 -7.37
N SER A 156 12.11 0.04 -8.40
CA SER A 156 11.89 0.85 -9.60
C SER A 156 11.19 2.19 -9.34
N ALA A 157 10.27 2.22 -8.38
CA ALA A 157 9.58 3.46 -8.01
C ALA A 157 10.34 4.24 -6.94
N THR A 158 10.95 3.55 -5.98
CA THR A 158 11.63 4.17 -4.84
C THR A 158 12.94 4.85 -5.21
N ILE A 159 13.65 4.34 -6.23
CA ILE A 159 14.94 4.88 -6.67
C ILE A 159 14.88 6.38 -7.03
N MET A 160 13.73 6.86 -7.48
CA MET A 160 13.54 8.27 -7.85
C MET A 160 13.22 9.17 -6.66
N LEU A 161 12.76 8.60 -5.53
CA LEU A 161 12.30 9.35 -4.36
C LEU A 161 13.30 9.34 -3.20
N VAL A 162 14.30 8.47 -3.23
CA VAL A 162 15.36 8.46 -2.21
C VAL A 162 16.25 9.68 -2.40
N SER A 163 16.16 10.62 -1.46
CA SER A 163 16.91 11.87 -1.47
C SER A 163 18.19 11.81 -0.64
N THR A 164 18.20 10.99 0.40
CA THR A 164 19.36 10.81 1.33
C THR A 164 19.54 9.33 1.64
N GLU A 165 20.77 8.93 1.93
CA GLU A 165 21.06 7.55 2.33
C GLU A 165 20.38 7.15 3.63
N SER A 166 20.14 8.11 4.54
CA SER A 166 19.42 7.88 5.79
C SER A 166 17.97 7.45 5.60
N ASP A 167 17.34 7.82 4.50
CA ASP A 167 15.95 7.50 4.19
C ASP A 167 15.82 6.33 3.21
N ALA A 168 16.96 5.77 2.77
CA ALA A 168 16.98 4.71 1.79
C ALA A 168 16.46 3.38 2.34
N PRO A 169 15.61 2.65 1.59
CA PRO A 169 15.28 1.27 1.88
C PRO A 169 16.41 0.33 1.41
N LEU A 170 16.40 -0.92 1.92
CA LEU A 170 17.43 -1.92 1.65
C LEU A 170 17.61 -2.23 0.15
N ALA A 171 16.51 -2.29 -0.61
CA ALA A 171 16.58 -2.53 -2.06
C ALA A 171 17.41 -1.46 -2.78
N TYR A 172 17.26 -0.19 -2.38
CA TYR A 172 18.07 0.92 -2.90
C TYR A 172 19.54 0.79 -2.48
N ALA A 173 19.81 0.45 -1.23
CA ALA A 173 21.17 0.30 -0.73
C ALA A 173 21.92 -0.82 -1.49
N ILE A 174 21.28 -1.98 -1.69
CA ILE A 174 21.84 -3.08 -2.49
C ILE A 174 22.17 -2.60 -3.91
N TYR A 175 21.24 -1.89 -4.56
CA TYR A 175 21.47 -1.35 -5.89
C TYR A 175 22.67 -0.38 -5.92
N SER A 176 22.74 0.56 -4.99
CA SER A 176 23.84 1.53 -4.88
C SER A 176 25.18 0.86 -4.70
N TYR A 177 25.27 -0.15 -3.80
CA TYR A 177 26.49 -0.92 -3.60
C TYR A 177 26.91 -1.70 -4.85
N MET A 178 25.96 -2.30 -5.57
CA MET A 178 26.27 -3.00 -6.83
C MET A 178 26.83 -2.06 -7.90
N GLN A 179 26.29 -0.85 -8.02
CA GLN A 179 26.77 0.16 -8.96
C GLN A 179 28.20 0.62 -8.60
N THR A 180 28.47 0.84 -7.33
CA THR A 180 29.81 1.23 -6.86
C THR A 180 30.84 0.12 -7.03
N ALA A 181 30.44 -1.14 -6.84
CA ALA A 181 31.31 -2.30 -7.04
C ALA A 181 31.60 -2.58 -8.54
N ALA A 182 30.63 -2.35 -9.42
CA ALA A 182 30.77 -2.55 -10.85
C ALA A 182 31.63 -1.45 -11.54
N GLY A 183 31.79 -0.29 -10.90
CA GLY A 183 32.60 0.83 -11.40
C GLY A 183 34.09 0.77 -10.98
N ARG A 184 34.50 -0.27 -10.23
CA ARG A 184 35.90 -0.55 -9.88
C ARG A 184 36.45 -1.70 -10.69
#